data_9e6b2f4163ad7b3af7ef07e2a849c4c7
#
_entry.id   9e6b2f4163ad7b3af7ef07e2a849c4c7
#
_cell.length_a   1.000
_cell.length_b   1.000
_cell.length_c   1.000
_cell.angle_alpha   90.00
_cell.angle_beta   90.00
_cell.angle_gamma   90.00
#
_symmetry.space_group_name_H-M   'P 1'
#
loop_
_entity.id
_entity.type
_entity.pdbx_description
1 polymer ?
#
loop_
_entity_poly.entity_id
_entity_poly.type
_entity_poly.pdbx_seq_one_letter_code
_entity_poly.pdbx_strand_id
1 'polypeptide(L)'
;DGTWWGASDWSKDGKKILIQNYISITNAKAYILDIQSKKKEIILGSDNTESYNAVLAFDQSDKGIFYITNEFAEFNQLAYKNLITNKIKVLTDTIPWDVDGFVISMDGEKAAFTVNENGFSTLYLLDTMSKKYRKVDRVPIGLIGGMEFSEDGGRLGLTINNFQSPSDSYVLDLKTNPLLFGDLTRWTYSEVGGLNVSEFVEPRLITYKSFDDRPIPAFIYAKECLEPQPVIISIRGGPE
;
A
#
# COMPACT_ATOMS: atom_id res chain seq x y z
N ASP A 1 -5.32 -0.01 -27.95
CA ASP A 1 -4.31 -1.04 -27.69
C ASP A 1 -4.77 -2.10 -26.64
N GLY A 2 -5.98 -2.01 -26.10
CA GLY A 2 -6.54 -3.03 -25.21
C GLY A 2 -5.96 -3.07 -23.79
N THR A 3 -5.13 -2.08 -23.40
CA THR A 3 -4.54 -1.96 -22.08
C THR A 3 -5.23 -0.84 -21.28
N TRP A 4 -5.16 -0.92 -19.95
CA TRP A 4 -5.74 0.12 -19.12
C TRP A 4 -4.77 1.30 -18.94
N TRP A 5 -5.31 2.51 -18.98
CA TRP A 5 -4.57 3.75 -18.76
C TRP A 5 -5.24 4.58 -17.64
N GLY A 6 -4.43 5.14 -16.73
CA GLY A 6 -4.90 5.99 -15.65
C GLY A 6 -3.92 7.11 -15.32
N ALA A 7 -4.45 8.23 -14.86
CA ALA A 7 -3.65 9.31 -14.27
C ALA A 7 -3.41 9.03 -12.80
N SER A 8 -2.18 9.24 -12.33
CA SER A 8 -1.79 9.01 -10.93
C SER A 8 -1.62 10.34 -10.18
N ASP A 9 -0.91 11.30 -10.74
CA ASP A 9 -0.61 12.55 -10.05
C ASP A 9 -0.31 13.70 -11.02
N TRP A 10 -0.43 14.93 -10.53
CA TRP A 10 -0.09 16.16 -11.23
C TRP A 10 1.20 16.77 -10.69
N SER A 11 2.03 17.34 -11.59
CA SER A 11 3.09 18.24 -11.14
C SER A 11 2.49 19.48 -10.47
N LYS A 12 3.20 20.07 -9.50
CA LYS A 12 2.74 21.25 -8.76
C LYS A 12 2.45 22.46 -9.63
N ASP A 13 3.14 22.58 -10.76
CA ASP A 13 2.91 23.66 -11.74
C ASP A 13 1.75 23.38 -12.71
N GLY A 14 1.10 22.21 -12.59
CA GLY A 14 -0.03 21.77 -13.40
C GLY A 14 0.31 21.49 -14.87
N LYS A 15 1.60 21.40 -15.24
CA LYS A 15 2.00 21.21 -16.63
C LYS A 15 2.23 19.77 -17.02
N LYS A 16 2.39 18.87 -16.06
CA LYS A 16 2.68 17.45 -16.30
C LYS A 16 1.73 16.56 -15.51
N ILE A 17 1.44 15.40 -16.08
CA ILE A 17 0.68 14.33 -15.43
C ILE A 17 1.54 13.06 -15.44
N LEU A 18 1.55 12.35 -14.30
CA LEU A 18 1.99 10.96 -14.25
C LEU A 18 0.88 10.05 -14.77
N ILE A 19 1.21 9.19 -15.71
CA ILE A 19 0.26 8.27 -16.34
C ILE A 19 0.77 6.85 -16.17
N GLN A 20 -0.11 5.98 -15.71
CA GLN A 20 0.06 4.54 -15.61
C GLN A 20 -0.49 3.87 -16.85
N ASN A 21 0.27 2.94 -17.44
CA ASN A 21 -0.22 1.97 -18.40
C ASN A 21 -0.12 0.57 -17.78
N TYR A 22 -1.26 0.01 -17.38
CA TYR A 22 -1.34 -1.34 -16.85
C TYR A 22 -1.60 -2.33 -18.00
N ILE A 23 -0.72 -3.30 -18.15
CA ILE A 23 -0.75 -4.32 -19.20
C ILE A 23 -1.17 -5.66 -18.60
N SER A 24 -0.53 -6.06 -17.49
CA SER A 24 -0.84 -7.26 -16.72
C SER A 24 -0.39 -7.11 -15.28
N ILE A 25 -0.68 -8.09 -14.44
CA ILE A 25 -0.24 -8.13 -13.04
C ILE A 25 1.29 -8.08 -12.89
N THR A 26 2.03 -8.51 -13.91
CA THR A 26 3.50 -8.52 -13.92
C THR A 26 4.10 -7.42 -14.81
N ASN A 27 3.27 -6.67 -15.52
CA ASN A 27 3.74 -5.69 -16.49
C ASN A 27 2.93 -4.40 -16.45
N ALA A 28 3.57 -3.34 -16.02
CA ALA A 28 3.01 -2.00 -16.05
C ALA A 28 4.12 -0.98 -16.32
N LYS A 29 3.79 0.06 -17.07
CA LYS A 29 4.71 1.13 -17.46
C LYS A 29 4.20 2.47 -16.97
N ALA A 30 5.10 3.40 -16.72
CA ALA A 30 4.74 4.75 -16.34
C ALA A 30 5.33 5.79 -17.30
N TYR A 31 4.58 6.86 -17.47
CA TYR A 31 4.90 7.94 -18.37
C TYR A 31 4.68 9.30 -17.70
N ILE A 32 5.38 10.31 -18.21
CA ILE A 32 5.04 11.71 -18.00
C ILE A 32 4.39 12.24 -19.29
N LEU A 33 3.22 12.84 -19.15
CA LEU A 33 2.55 13.60 -20.21
C LEU A 33 2.76 15.08 -19.96
N ASP A 34 3.35 15.80 -20.90
CA ASP A 34 3.37 17.25 -20.93
C ASP A 34 2.06 17.76 -21.55
N ILE A 35 1.32 18.58 -20.78
CA ILE A 35 -0.04 19.02 -21.16
C ILE A 35 -0.01 19.95 -22.38
N GLN A 36 0.98 20.83 -22.47
CA GLN A 36 1.06 21.80 -23.54
C GLN A 36 1.46 21.18 -24.88
N SER A 37 2.52 20.40 -24.86
CA SER A 37 3.04 19.76 -26.08
C SER A 37 2.33 18.45 -26.43
N LYS A 38 1.54 17.88 -25.50
CA LYS A 38 0.87 16.57 -25.59
C LYS A 38 1.87 15.42 -25.83
N LYS A 39 3.13 15.64 -25.53
CA LYS A 39 4.16 14.59 -25.62
C LYS A 39 4.13 13.69 -24.39
N LYS A 40 4.18 12.39 -24.67
CA LYS A 40 4.25 11.35 -23.64
C LYS A 40 5.65 10.74 -23.67
N GLU A 41 6.32 10.73 -22.52
CA GLU A 41 7.64 10.16 -22.34
C GLU A 41 7.58 9.01 -21.32
N ILE A 42 8.16 7.86 -21.68
CA ILE A 42 8.25 6.72 -20.75
C ILE A 42 9.32 7.01 -19.69
N ILE A 43 8.94 6.81 -18.43
CA ILE A 43 9.83 7.05 -17.29
C ILE A 43 10.14 5.78 -16.48
N LEU A 44 9.28 4.76 -16.55
CA LEU A 44 9.46 3.46 -15.89
C LEU A 44 8.99 2.35 -16.82
N GLY A 45 9.71 1.22 -16.78
CA GLY A 45 9.49 0.07 -17.65
C GLY A 45 10.06 0.28 -19.05
N SER A 46 10.07 -0.78 -19.84
CA SER A 46 10.51 -0.77 -21.25
C SER A 46 9.73 -1.81 -22.06
N ASP A 47 9.92 -1.82 -23.37
CA ASP A 47 9.31 -2.85 -24.23
C ASP A 47 10.05 -4.20 -24.14
N ASN A 48 11.27 -4.19 -23.57
CA ASN A 48 12.15 -5.36 -23.52
C ASN A 48 12.17 -6.04 -22.13
N THR A 49 11.53 -5.46 -21.12
CA THR A 49 11.50 -6.00 -19.74
C THR A 49 10.08 -6.05 -19.25
N GLU A 50 9.69 -7.20 -18.71
CA GLU A 50 8.44 -7.34 -17.99
C GLU A 50 8.69 -7.03 -16.51
N SER A 51 8.18 -5.89 -16.07
CA SER A 51 8.18 -5.51 -14.67
C SER A 51 6.93 -4.69 -14.35
N TYR A 52 6.38 -4.88 -13.18
CA TYR A 52 5.30 -4.07 -12.69
C TYR A 52 5.87 -2.76 -12.14
N ASN A 53 5.40 -1.62 -12.68
CA ASN A 53 5.84 -0.29 -12.27
C ASN A 53 4.60 0.61 -12.08
N ALA A 54 4.09 0.68 -10.86
CA ALA A 54 2.96 1.55 -10.52
C ALA A 54 3.46 2.91 -10.04
N VAL A 55 3.37 3.92 -10.89
CA VAL A 55 3.73 5.29 -10.52
C VAL A 55 2.67 5.88 -9.58
N LEU A 56 3.12 6.54 -8.52
CA LEU A 56 2.27 6.99 -7.42
C LEU A 56 2.15 8.52 -7.38
N ALA A 57 3.26 9.21 -7.16
CA ALA A 57 3.26 10.66 -6.97
C ALA A 57 4.60 11.29 -7.38
N PHE A 58 4.56 12.59 -7.72
CA PHE A 58 5.75 13.42 -7.75
C PHE A 58 6.27 13.68 -6.33
N ASP A 59 7.56 13.96 -6.20
CA ASP A 59 8.09 14.52 -4.98
C ASP A 59 7.76 16.03 -4.86
N GLN A 60 8.08 16.62 -3.70
CA GLN A 60 7.82 18.03 -3.43
C GLN A 60 8.41 19.00 -4.49
N SER A 61 9.44 18.60 -5.19
CA SER A 61 10.15 19.43 -6.17
C SER A 61 9.79 19.16 -7.64
N ASP A 62 8.90 18.21 -7.92
CA ASP A 62 8.60 17.67 -9.26
C ASP A 62 9.83 17.11 -10.02
N LYS A 63 10.94 16.88 -9.27
CA LYS A 63 12.20 16.35 -9.83
C LYS A 63 12.42 14.88 -9.56
N GLY A 64 11.49 14.26 -8.88
CA GLY A 64 11.50 12.84 -8.61
C GLY A 64 10.10 12.29 -8.46
N ILE A 65 10.00 10.97 -8.50
CA ILE A 65 8.74 10.24 -8.38
C ILE A 65 8.88 9.09 -7.40
N PHE A 66 7.78 8.80 -6.69
CA PHE A 66 7.58 7.58 -5.94
C PHE A 66 6.81 6.58 -6.79
N TYR A 67 7.18 5.31 -6.71
CA TYR A 67 6.53 4.24 -7.44
C TYR A 67 6.71 2.90 -6.73
N ILE A 68 5.82 1.95 -7.03
CA ILE A 68 5.91 0.56 -6.58
C ILE A 68 6.42 -0.28 -7.75
N THR A 69 7.34 -1.20 -7.50
CA THR A 69 7.92 -2.05 -8.54
C THR A 69 8.38 -3.40 -8.00
N ASN A 70 8.29 -4.43 -8.85
CA ASN A 70 8.90 -5.75 -8.64
C ASN A 70 10.19 -5.94 -9.49
N GLU A 71 10.73 -4.88 -10.07
CA GLU A 71 11.91 -4.96 -10.96
C GLU A 71 13.16 -5.48 -10.23
N PHE A 72 13.28 -5.25 -8.92
CA PHE A 72 14.49 -5.52 -8.16
C PHE A 72 14.38 -6.70 -7.20
N ALA A 73 13.17 -7.25 -6.99
CA ALA A 73 12.90 -8.35 -6.09
C ALA A 73 11.62 -9.10 -6.47
N GLU A 74 11.35 -10.22 -5.80
CA GLU A 74 10.09 -10.97 -5.95
C GLU A 74 8.88 -10.18 -5.46
N PHE A 75 9.06 -9.37 -4.40
CA PHE A 75 7.99 -8.54 -3.82
C PHE A 75 7.95 -7.14 -4.45
N ASN A 76 6.77 -6.57 -4.48
CA ASN A 76 6.56 -5.18 -4.86
C ASN A 76 7.19 -4.24 -3.83
N GLN A 77 8.18 -3.47 -4.24
CA GLN A 77 8.93 -2.55 -3.39
C GLN A 77 8.56 -1.11 -3.67
N LEU A 78 8.53 -0.27 -2.64
CA LEU A 78 8.48 1.17 -2.81
C LEU A 78 9.86 1.67 -3.23
N ALA A 79 9.91 2.43 -4.31
CA ALA A 79 11.12 3.02 -4.85
C ALA A 79 10.93 4.51 -5.16
N TYR A 80 12.04 5.20 -5.26
CA TYR A 80 12.12 6.60 -5.66
C TYR A 80 13.05 6.73 -6.86
N LYS A 81 12.62 7.45 -7.90
CA LYS A 81 13.45 7.80 -9.06
C LYS A 81 13.63 9.30 -9.14
N ASN A 82 14.87 9.76 -9.23
CA ASN A 82 15.19 11.14 -9.55
C ASN A 82 15.12 11.32 -11.08
N LEU A 83 14.23 12.18 -11.55
CA LEU A 83 13.96 12.38 -12.99
C LEU A 83 15.08 13.15 -13.72
N ILE A 84 15.93 13.90 -12.98
CA ILE A 84 17.04 14.65 -13.57
C ILE A 84 18.25 13.77 -13.77
N THR A 85 18.57 12.94 -12.76
CA THR A 85 19.80 12.10 -12.79
C THR A 85 19.52 10.67 -13.21
N ASN A 86 18.26 10.29 -13.36
CA ASN A 86 17.79 8.92 -13.59
C ASN A 86 18.21 7.90 -12.51
N LYS A 87 18.71 8.37 -11.36
CA LYS A 87 19.08 7.48 -10.25
C LYS A 87 17.84 6.95 -9.55
N ILE A 88 17.84 5.64 -9.30
CA ILE A 88 16.81 4.93 -8.57
C ILE A 88 17.34 4.58 -7.18
N LYS A 89 16.47 4.68 -6.18
CA LYS A 89 16.69 4.20 -4.83
C LYS A 89 15.49 3.36 -4.41
N VAL A 90 15.71 2.07 -4.19
CA VAL A 90 14.71 1.21 -3.53
C VAL A 90 14.66 1.60 -2.06
N LEU A 91 13.47 1.83 -1.53
CA LEU A 91 13.26 2.31 -0.17
C LEU A 91 12.95 1.17 0.80
N THR A 92 12.25 0.15 0.34
CA THR A 92 11.77 -0.98 1.16
C THR A 92 12.47 -2.30 0.83
N ASP A 93 13.75 -2.25 0.45
CA ASP A 93 14.57 -3.40 0.10
C ASP A 93 14.76 -4.42 1.24
N THR A 94 14.55 -3.98 2.48
CA THR A 94 14.63 -4.84 3.67
C THR A 94 13.28 -5.43 4.10
N ILE A 95 12.18 -5.08 3.44
CA ILE A 95 10.84 -5.58 3.74
C ILE A 95 10.52 -6.73 2.77
N PRO A 96 10.43 -7.99 3.23
CA PRO A 96 10.17 -9.16 2.38
C PRO A 96 8.67 -9.38 2.13
N TRP A 97 7.93 -8.30 1.81
CA TRP A 97 6.50 -8.30 1.57
C TRP A 97 6.11 -7.19 0.59
N ASP A 98 4.96 -7.36 -0.06
CA ASP A 98 4.45 -6.40 -1.03
C ASP A 98 4.01 -5.09 -0.37
N VAL A 99 4.51 -3.98 -0.91
CA VAL A 99 3.92 -2.67 -0.70
C VAL A 99 2.66 -2.58 -1.56
N ASP A 100 1.50 -2.30 -0.96
CA ASP A 100 0.19 -2.35 -1.62
C ASP A 100 -0.59 -1.03 -1.56
N GLY A 101 -0.18 -0.07 -0.74
CA GLY A 101 -0.81 1.24 -0.63
C GLY A 101 0.20 2.36 -0.42
N PHE A 102 -0.12 3.55 -0.93
CA PHE A 102 0.69 4.75 -0.77
C PHE A 102 -0.17 6.01 -0.85
N VAL A 103 0.13 6.98 -0.01
CA VAL A 103 -0.45 8.32 -0.05
C VAL A 103 0.60 9.34 0.37
N ILE A 104 0.55 10.53 -0.21
CA ILE A 104 1.45 11.64 0.10
C ILE A 104 0.65 12.85 0.58
N SER A 105 1.18 13.61 1.54
CA SER A 105 0.59 14.85 2.04
C SER A 105 0.61 15.95 0.97
N MET A 106 -0.30 16.92 1.06
CA MET A 106 -0.45 17.99 0.08
C MET A 106 0.84 18.83 -0.09
N ASP A 107 1.57 19.05 1.01
CA ASP A 107 2.87 19.72 0.99
C ASP A 107 3.99 18.86 0.40
N GLY A 108 3.78 17.55 0.28
CA GLY A 108 4.75 16.59 -0.22
C GLY A 108 5.86 16.21 0.77
N GLU A 109 5.76 16.62 2.04
CA GLU A 109 6.80 16.36 3.06
C GLU A 109 6.66 15.00 3.73
N LYS A 110 5.41 14.51 3.83
CA LYS A 110 5.06 13.24 4.47
C LYS A 110 4.42 12.30 3.47
N ALA A 111 4.69 11.03 3.62
CA ALA A 111 3.91 9.99 2.96
C ALA A 111 3.60 8.86 3.95
N ALA A 112 2.61 8.06 3.61
CA ALA A 112 2.30 6.84 4.31
C ALA A 112 2.17 5.72 3.28
N PHE A 113 2.57 4.51 3.66
CA PHE A 113 2.41 3.34 2.83
C PHE A 113 2.03 2.12 3.65
N THR A 114 1.38 1.17 3.01
CA THR A 114 1.02 -0.11 3.60
C THR A 114 1.82 -1.24 2.97
N VAL A 115 2.05 -2.26 3.78
CA VAL A 115 2.71 -3.51 3.39
C VAL A 115 1.80 -4.65 3.80
N ASN A 116 1.58 -5.60 2.91
CA ASN A 116 0.83 -6.82 3.20
C ASN A 116 1.74 -7.85 3.88
N GLU A 117 1.78 -7.82 5.21
CA GLU A 117 2.56 -8.77 6.01
C GLU A 117 1.68 -9.99 6.37
N ASN A 118 1.84 -11.11 5.68
CA ASN A 118 1.07 -12.33 5.92
C ASN A 118 -0.46 -12.16 5.84
N GLY A 119 -0.96 -11.27 4.98
CA GLY A 119 -2.39 -11.02 4.83
C GLY A 119 -2.97 -9.96 5.76
N PHE A 120 -2.14 -9.25 6.51
CA PHE A 120 -2.52 -8.05 7.26
C PHE A 120 -1.78 -6.82 6.74
N SER A 121 -2.42 -5.67 6.82
CA SER A 121 -1.78 -4.41 6.47
C SER A 121 -0.94 -3.87 7.62
N THR A 122 0.32 -3.64 7.37
CA THR A 122 1.21 -2.89 8.25
C THR A 122 1.40 -1.49 7.71
N LEU A 123 1.16 -0.47 8.55
CA LEU A 123 1.29 0.94 8.20
C LEU A 123 2.69 1.46 8.49
N TYR A 124 3.23 2.22 7.55
CA TYR A 124 4.48 2.94 7.68
C TYR A 124 4.31 4.42 7.35
N LEU A 125 4.99 5.29 8.08
CA LEU A 125 5.19 6.70 7.72
C LEU A 125 6.53 6.85 7.02
N LEU A 126 6.58 7.71 6.01
CA LEU A 126 7.77 8.03 5.22
C LEU A 126 8.05 9.53 5.26
N ASP A 127 9.25 9.91 5.62
CA ASP A 127 9.81 11.24 5.38
C ASP A 127 10.28 11.31 3.92
N THR A 128 9.59 12.08 3.12
CA THR A 128 9.83 12.15 1.67
C THR A 128 11.16 12.81 1.31
N MET A 129 11.72 13.65 2.19
CA MET A 129 13.03 14.30 1.98
C MET A 129 14.18 13.35 2.27
N SER A 130 14.21 12.77 3.47
CA SER A 130 15.29 11.87 3.88
C SER A 130 15.16 10.47 3.28
N LYS A 131 13.99 10.09 2.77
CA LYS A 131 13.65 8.76 2.27
C LYS A 131 13.78 7.69 3.37
N LYS A 132 13.56 8.09 4.64
CA LYS A 132 13.47 7.17 5.78
C LYS A 132 12.03 6.90 6.12
N TYR A 133 11.73 5.70 6.59
CA TYR A 133 10.39 5.32 7.02
C TYR A 133 10.42 4.71 8.43
N ARG A 134 9.24 4.66 9.04
CA ARG A 134 9.02 4.09 10.36
C ARG A 134 7.68 3.37 10.41
N LYS A 135 7.67 2.16 10.96
CA LYS A 135 6.43 1.40 11.25
C LYS A 135 5.59 2.15 12.29
N VAL A 136 4.28 2.19 12.06
CA VAL A 136 3.31 2.71 13.03
C VAL A 136 2.87 1.57 13.93
N ASP A 137 3.23 1.69 15.21
CA ASP A 137 2.76 0.75 16.22
C ASP A 137 1.28 1.00 16.55
N ARG A 138 0.61 0.02 17.15
CA ARG A 138 -0.76 0.13 17.68
C ARG A 138 -1.87 0.29 16.64
N VAL A 139 -1.61 0.03 15.38
CA VAL A 139 -2.69 -0.14 14.40
C VAL A 139 -3.38 -1.48 14.67
N PRO A 140 -4.71 -1.54 14.76
CA PRO A 140 -5.43 -2.80 14.91
C PRO A 140 -5.06 -3.78 13.79
N ILE A 141 -4.95 -5.07 14.13
CA ILE A 141 -4.74 -6.13 13.13
C ILE A 141 -5.92 -6.14 12.17
N GLY A 142 -5.63 -6.10 10.88
CA GLY A 142 -6.65 -6.06 9.83
C GLY A 142 -6.10 -5.58 8.49
N LEU A 143 -7.00 -5.18 7.62
CA LEU A 143 -6.68 -4.61 6.32
C LEU A 143 -6.95 -3.10 6.33
N ILE A 144 -6.00 -2.32 5.85
CA ILE A 144 -6.16 -0.88 5.65
C ILE A 144 -6.62 -0.66 4.21
N GLY A 145 -7.90 -0.30 4.04
CA GLY A 145 -8.54 -0.15 2.73
C GLY A 145 -8.44 1.25 2.14
N GLY A 146 -8.14 2.27 2.94
CA GLY A 146 -8.01 3.65 2.49
C GLY A 146 -7.12 4.45 3.41
N MET A 147 -6.38 5.39 2.82
CA MET A 147 -5.51 6.33 3.51
C MET A 147 -5.66 7.71 2.88
N GLU A 148 -5.75 8.75 3.69
CA GLU A 148 -5.81 10.12 3.22
C GLU A 148 -5.24 11.08 4.28
N PHE A 149 -4.34 11.98 3.87
CA PHE A 149 -3.86 13.05 4.74
C PHE A 149 -4.89 14.18 4.85
N SER A 150 -5.00 14.79 6.03
CA SER A 150 -5.65 16.10 6.15
C SER A 150 -4.89 17.15 5.34
N GLU A 151 -5.59 18.21 4.92
CA GLU A 151 -5.02 19.28 4.09
C GLU A 151 -3.75 19.90 4.71
N ASP A 152 -3.73 20.04 6.04
CA ASP A 152 -2.59 20.56 6.81
C ASP A 152 -1.49 19.54 7.07
N GLY A 153 -1.64 18.27 6.61
CA GLY A 153 -0.72 17.18 6.86
C GLY A 153 -0.56 16.80 8.34
N GLY A 154 -1.45 17.28 9.21
CA GLY A 154 -1.43 17.03 10.66
C GLY A 154 -2.07 15.72 11.08
N ARG A 155 -2.83 15.09 10.20
CA ARG A 155 -3.56 13.84 10.47
C ARG A 155 -3.55 12.92 9.27
N LEU A 156 -3.67 11.63 9.54
CA LEU A 156 -3.88 10.59 8.53
C LEU A 156 -5.17 9.84 8.85
N GLY A 157 -6.16 9.97 7.96
CA GLY A 157 -7.38 9.17 7.97
C GLY A 157 -7.10 7.76 7.44
N LEU A 158 -7.69 6.76 8.09
CA LEU A 158 -7.54 5.35 7.76
C LEU A 158 -8.90 4.68 7.73
N THR A 159 -9.11 3.77 6.80
CA THR A 159 -10.22 2.81 6.86
C THR A 159 -9.67 1.44 7.19
N ILE A 160 -10.08 0.87 8.33
CA ILE A 160 -9.58 -0.41 8.80
C ILE A 160 -10.72 -1.42 8.88
N ASN A 161 -10.51 -2.56 8.24
CA ASN A 161 -11.38 -3.74 8.26
C ASN A 161 -10.68 -4.86 9.05
N ASN A 162 -11.38 -5.49 9.97
CA ASN A 162 -10.82 -6.61 10.73
C ASN A 162 -11.91 -7.63 11.13
N PHE A 163 -11.53 -8.65 11.88
CA PHE A 163 -12.42 -9.72 12.31
C PHE A 163 -13.55 -9.27 13.26
N GLN A 164 -13.45 -8.08 13.86
CA GLN A 164 -14.47 -7.52 14.76
C GLN A 164 -15.28 -6.38 14.12
N SER A 165 -14.80 -5.84 13.01
CA SER A 165 -15.43 -4.70 12.35
C SER A 165 -15.33 -4.82 10.84
N PRO A 166 -16.45 -4.70 10.11
CA PRO A 166 -16.45 -4.81 8.65
C PRO A 166 -15.67 -3.68 7.98
N SER A 167 -15.68 -2.47 8.54
CA SER A 167 -14.86 -1.34 8.07
C SER A 167 -15.16 -0.11 8.92
N ASP A 168 -14.17 0.44 9.58
CA ASP A 168 -14.32 1.65 10.37
C ASP A 168 -13.25 2.69 10.05
N SER A 169 -13.62 3.95 10.27
CA SER A 169 -12.73 5.08 10.08
C SER A 169 -11.92 5.37 11.34
N TYR A 170 -10.64 5.55 11.15
CA TYR A 170 -9.67 5.91 12.18
C TYR A 170 -8.91 7.15 11.78
N VAL A 171 -8.40 7.89 12.74
CA VAL A 171 -7.52 9.04 12.53
C VAL A 171 -6.27 8.87 13.37
N LEU A 172 -5.13 8.92 12.71
CA LEU A 172 -3.81 8.96 13.32
C LEU A 172 -3.34 10.41 13.39
N ASP A 173 -3.08 10.91 14.59
CA ASP A 173 -2.46 12.22 14.78
C ASP A 173 -0.98 12.18 14.38
N LEU A 174 -0.53 13.13 13.60
CA LEU A 174 0.84 13.24 13.13
C LEU A 174 1.56 14.40 13.80
N LYS A 175 2.89 14.32 13.85
CA LYS A 175 3.73 15.39 14.38
C LYS A 175 4.42 16.14 13.25
N THR A 176 5.05 17.26 13.57
CA THR A 176 5.87 18.05 12.63
C THR A 176 6.98 17.18 12.01
N ASN A 177 7.65 16.35 12.81
CA ASN A 177 8.58 15.37 12.26
C ASN A 177 7.79 14.26 11.54
N PRO A 178 8.04 14.03 10.23
CA PRO A 178 7.27 13.08 9.41
C PRO A 178 7.22 11.65 9.93
N LEU A 179 8.19 11.23 10.74
CA LEU A 179 8.29 9.88 11.29
C LEU A 179 7.68 9.73 12.68
N LEU A 180 7.13 10.81 13.24
CA LEU A 180 6.53 10.80 14.57
C LEU A 180 5.00 10.94 14.48
N PHE A 181 4.31 10.17 15.30
CA PHE A 181 2.85 10.16 15.40
C PHE A 181 2.40 10.22 16.87
N GLY A 182 1.13 10.55 17.04
CA GLY A 182 0.44 10.58 18.32
C GLY A 182 -0.53 9.42 18.46
N ASP A 183 -1.75 9.76 18.86
CA ASP A 183 -2.79 8.76 19.11
C ASP A 183 -3.49 8.33 17.82
N LEU A 184 -3.94 7.07 17.82
CA LEU A 184 -4.85 6.53 16.82
C LEU A 184 -6.25 6.45 17.43
N THR A 185 -7.19 7.19 16.88
CA THR A 185 -8.58 7.27 17.39
C THR A 185 -9.55 6.64 16.40
N ARG A 186 -10.40 5.72 16.86
CA ARG A 186 -11.52 5.18 16.08
C ARG A 186 -12.70 6.16 16.13
N TRP A 187 -13.29 6.47 14.97
CA TRP A 187 -14.36 7.46 14.83
C TRP A 187 -15.71 6.85 14.47
N THR A 188 -15.74 5.70 13.83
CA THR A 188 -16.96 5.02 13.45
C THR A 188 -17.05 3.64 14.07
N TYR A 189 -18.31 3.17 14.23
CA TYR A 189 -18.62 1.86 14.82
C TYR A 189 -19.68 1.22 13.94
N SER A 190 -19.21 0.46 12.92
CA SER A 190 -20.07 -0.16 11.94
C SER A 190 -21.02 -1.18 12.55
N GLU A 191 -22.26 -1.15 12.08
CA GLU A 191 -23.32 -2.08 12.45
C GLU A 191 -22.98 -3.50 11.99
N VAL A 192 -23.19 -4.47 12.87
CA VAL A 192 -22.93 -5.90 12.61
C VAL A 192 -24.20 -6.75 12.76
N GLY A 193 -25.39 -6.16 12.54
CA GLY A 193 -26.67 -6.86 12.57
C GLY A 193 -27.08 -7.37 13.96
N GLY A 194 -26.69 -6.65 15.03
CA GLY A 194 -27.00 -7.03 16.42
C GLY A 194 -26.15 -8.18 16.95
N LEU A 195 -25.12 -8.62 16.25
CA LEU A 195 -24.18 -9.62 16.73
C LEU A 195 -23.27 -9.04 17.81
N ASN A 196 -22.89 -9.86 18.78
CA ASN A 196 -21.94 -9.47 19.80
C ASN A 196 -20.51 -9.61 19.27
N VAL A 197 -19.86 -8.51 18.90
CA VAL A 197 -18.51 -8.51 18.34
C VAL A 197 -17.43 -9.06 19.30
N SER A 198 -17.69 -9.04 20.62
CA SER A 198 -16.77 -9.62 21.59
C SER A 198 -16.70 -11.15 21.53
N GLU A 199 -17.65 -11.78 20.86
CA GLU A 199 -17.68 -13.24 20.63
C GLU A 199 -17.00 -13.64 19.32
N PHE A 200 -16.63 -12.68 18.49
CA PHE A 200 -15.88 -12.94 17.25
C PHE A 200 -14.48 -13.42 17.57
N VAL A 201 -14.07 -14.45 16.83
CA VAL A 201 -12.79 -15.11 17.08
C VAL A 201 -11.68 -14.37 16.33
N GLU A 202 -10.64 -13.98 17.05
CA GLU A 202 -9.42 -13.48 16.41
C GLU A 202 -8.77 -14.57 15.58
N PRO A 203 -8.43 -14.30 14.31
CA PRO A 203 -7.77 -15.28 13.45
C PRO A 203 -6.36 -15.60 13.96
N ARG A 204 -6.05 -16.86 13.98
CA ARG A 204 -4.70 -17.33 14.24
C ARG A 204 -4.00 -17.66 12.93
N LEU A 205 -2.89 -16.97 12.65
CA LEU A 205 -2.03 -17.29 11.53
C LEU A 205 -1.34 -18.65 11.76
N ILE A 206 -1.46 -19.54 10.80
CA ILE A 206 -0.71 -20.79 10.75
C ILE A 206 0.06 -20.89 9.44
N THR A 207 1.03 -21.76 9.40
CA THR A 207 1.76 -22.10 8.18
C THR A 207 1.76 -23.61 8.00
N TYR A 208 1.45 -24.08 6.81
CA TYR A 208 1.56 -25.49 6.44
C TYR A 208 2.39 -25.61 5.15
N LYS A 209 2.92 -26.79 4.89
CA LYS A 209 3.73 -27.05 3.70
C LYS A 209 2.84 -27.41 2.50
N SER A 210 3.16 -26.83 1.36
CA SER A 210 2.66 -27.25 0.05
C SER A 210 3.33 -28.55 -0.39
N PHE A 211 2.92 -29.12 -1.53
CA PHE A 211 3.51 -30.33 -2.14
C PHE A 211 5.00 -30.14 -2.53
N ASP A 212 5.44 -28.91 -2.71
CA ASP A 212 6.81 -28.51 -3.05
C ASP A 212 7.59 -27.95 -1.84
N ASP A 213 7.14 -28.25 -0.61
CA ASP A 213 7.67 -27.77 0.66
C ASP A 213 7.57 -26.25 0.89
N ARG A 214 6.93 -25.49 0.02
CA ARG A 214 6.68 -24.06 0.26
C ARG A 214 5.80 -23.84 1.48
N PRO A 215 6.16 -22.89 2.35
CA PRO A 215 5.30 -22.50 3.45
C PRO A 215 4.09 -21.71 2.93
N ILE A 216 2.89 -22.20 3.20
CA ILE A 216 1.63 -21.55 2.83
C ILE A 216 1.00 -20.98 4.10
N PRO A 217 0.80 -19.66 4.19
CA PRO A 217 0.08 -19.05 5.30
C PRO A 217 -1.43 -19.30 5.17
N ALA A 218 -2.08 -19.51 6.31
CA ALA A 218 -3.53 -19.59 6.40
C ALA A 218 -4.03 -19.04 7.73
N PHE A 219 -5.28 -18.57 7.75
CA PHE A 219 -5.93 -18.13 8.97
C PHE A 219 -6.92 -19.17 9.46
N ILE A 220 -6.85 -19.47 10.76
CA ILE A 220 -7.84 -20.31 11.45
C ILE A 220 -8.69 -19.43 12.37
N TYR A 221 -10.00 -19.46 12.16
CA TYR A 221 -11.00 -18.91 13.04
C TYR A 221 -11.65 -20.05 13.82
N ALA A 222 -11.20 -20.30 15.02
CA ALA A 222 -11.71 -21.38 15.86
C ALA A 222 -11.69 -20.99 17.31
N LYS A 223 -12.82 -21.25 18.01
CA LYS A 223 -12.83 -21.24 19.49
C LYS A 223 -12.10 -22.49 19.96
N GLU A 224 -11.42 -22.42 21.10
CA GLU A 224 -10.85 -23.61 21.74
C GLU A 224 -11.99 -24.58 22.09
N CYS A 225 -11.87 -25.79 21.59
CA CYS A 225 -12.84 -26.86 21.82
C CYS A 225 -12.10 -28.20 21.96
N LEU A 226 -12.58 -29.01 22.91
CA LEU A 226 -12.05 -30.37 23.14
C LEU A 226 -12.65 -31.41 22.20
N GLU A 227 -13.80 -31.11 21.59
CA GLU A 227 -14.52 -32.00 20.68
C GLU A 227 -14.20 -31.68 19.23
N PRO A 228 -14.14 -32.68 18.33
CA PRO A 228 -14.02 -32.46 16.89
C PRO A 228 -15.14 -31.54 16.36
N GLN A 229 -14.77 -30.55 15.59
CA GLN A 229 -15.72 -29.60 15.00
C GLN A 229 -15.76 -29.75 13.48
N PRO A 230 -16.90 -29.47 12.83
CA PRO A 230 -16.95 -29.30 11.38
C PRO A 230 -16.02 -28.20 10.93
N VAL A 231 -15.33 -28.40 9.80
CA VAL A 231 -14.38 -27.43 9.23
C VAL A 231 -14.93 -26.92 7.90
N ILE A 232 -14.92 -25.59 7.73
CA ILE A 232 -15.16 -24.93 6.45
C ILE A 232 -13.83 -24.40 5.95
N ILE A 233 -13.43 -24.83 4.76
CA ILE A 233 -12.19 -24.33 4.13
C ILE A 233 -12.60 -23.35 3.03
N SER A 234 -12.16 -22.09 3.17
CA SER A 234 -12.28 -21.07 2.13
C SER A 234 -10.95 -20.92 1.42
N ILE A 235 -10.93 -21.22 0.13
CA ILE A 235 -9.73 -21.11 -0.70
C ILE A 235 -9.90 -19.85 -1.55
N ARG A 236 -8.97 -18.92 -1.43
CA ARG A 236 -8.93 -17.76 -2.31
C ARG A 236 -8.55 -18.22 -3.71
N GLY A 237 -9.31 -17.75 -4.71
CA GLY A 237 -8.95 -17.94 -6.11
C GLY A 237 -7.55 -17.37 -6.40
N GLY A 238 -6.88 -17.99 -7.36
CA GLY A 238 -5.55 -17.55 -7.79
C GLY A 238 -5.56 -16.17 -8.43
N PRO A 239 -4.34 -15.67 -8.72
CA PRO A 239 -4.21 -14.45 -9.51
C PRO A 239 -4.82 -14.64 -10.90
N GLU A 240 -5.19 -13.54 -11.49
CA GLU A 240 -5.70 -13.43 -12.84
C GLU A 240 -4.71 -13.98 -13.89
#